data_1cd7560c0033cfdda7f674fda027508f
#
_entry.id   1cd7560c0033cfdda7f674fda027508f
#
_cell.length_a   1.000
_cell.length_b   1.000
_cell.length_c   1.000
_cell.angle_alpha   90.00
_cell.angle_beta   90.00
_cell.angle_gamma   90.00
#
_symmetry.space_group_name_H-M   'P 1'
#
loop_
_entity.id
_entity.type
_entity.pdbx_description
1 polymer ?
#
loop_
_entity_poly.entity_id
_entity_poly.type
_entity_poly.pdbx_seq_one_letter_code
_entity_poly.pdbx_strand_id
1 'polypeptide(L)'
;MTNSDPICPLCDRPIPDGGGSLHHLIPKLKGGKGGPTVLLHQICHKEVHATLTEAELARSFNTVEALRAHPRLEKFLTWVRKRPPGFRSKVPGKRRGR
;
A
#
# COMPACT_ATOMS: atom_id res chain seq x y z
N MET A 1 -26.22 -2.28 10.77
CA MET A 1 -24.98 -2.27 11.29
C MET A 1 -24.00 -1.55 10.46
N THR A 2 -23.21 -0.91 11.06
CA THR A 2 -22.31 -0.16 10.33
C THR A 2 -21.14 -0.92 9.99
N ASN A 3 -20.66 -0.71 8.84
CA ASN A 3 -19.43 -1.32 8.45
C ASN A 3 -18.32 -0.52 9.04
N SER A 4 -17.53 -1.14 9.87
CA SER A 4 -16.42 -0.45 10.47
C SER A 4 -15.09 -0.85 9.89
N ASP A 5 -15.07 -1.39 8.71
CA ASP A 5 -13.79 -1.71 8.08
C ASP A 5 -12.97 -0.43 7.91
N PRO A 6 -11.69 -0.48 8.22
CA PRO A 6 -10.83 0.67 7.98
C PRO A 6 -10.70 0.95 6.49
N ILE A 7 -10.39 2.19 6.16
CA ILE A 7 -10.23 2.59 4.76
C ILE A 7 -8.74 2.63 4.43
N CYS A 8 -8.36 2.00 3.33
CA CYS A 8 -6.99 2.05 2.85
C CYS A 8 -6.67 3.47 2.39
N PRO A 9 -5.70 4.14 3.00
CA PRO A 9 -5.42 5.53 2.62
C PRO A 9 -4.84 5.70 1.23
N LEU A 10 -4.41 4.63 0.60
CA LEU A 10 -3.91 4.73 -0.77
C LEU A 10 -5.02 4.60 -1.79
N CYS A 11 -5.87 3.59 -1.69
CA CYS A 11 -6.87 3.36 -2.72
C CYS A 11 -8.28 3.77 -2.30
N ASP A 12 -8.45 4.19 -1.06
CA ASP A 12 -9.74 4.68 -0.54
C ASP A 12 -10.85 3.63 -0.50
N ARG A 13 -10.50 2.36 -0.61
CA ARG A 13 -11.48 1.28 -0.48
C ARG A 13 -11.43 0.73 0.94
N PRO A 14 -12.56 0.24 1.46
CA PRO A 14 -12.54 -0.40 2.77
C PRO A 14 -11.68 -1.67 2.75
N ILE A 15 -11.00 -1.94 3.85
CA ILE A 15 -10.14 -3.10 3.98
C ILE A 15 -10.91 -4.16 4.75
N PRO A 16 -11.31 -5.25 4.09
CA PRO A 16 -12.06 -6.29 4.81
C PRO A 16 -11.15 -7.01 5.80
N ASP A 17 -11.78 -7.69 6.74
CA ASP A 17 -11.07 -8.43 7.75
C ASP A 17 -10.08 -9.39 7.09
N GLY A 18 -8.84 -9.36 7.51
CA GLY A 18 -7.80 -10.21 6.93
C GLY A 18 -7.22 -9.68 5.63
N GLY A 19 -7.73 -8.57 5.11
CA GLY A 19 -7.27 -8.06 3.82
C GLY A 19 -6.22 -6.95 3.89
N GLY A 20 -5.77 -6.62 5.08
CA GLY A 20 -4.82 -5.52 5.23
C GLY A 20 -3.48 -5.95 5.77
N SER A 21 -2.52 -5.07 5.69
CA SER A 21 -1.23 -5.28 6.35
C SER A 21 -0.67 -3.91 6.73
N LEU A 22 0.10 -3.90 7.79
CA LEU A 22 0.69 -2.66 8.28
C LEU A 22 1.94 -2.32 7.48
N HIS A 23 2.01 -1.07 7.05
CA HIS A 23 3.16 -0.55 6.35
C HIS A 23 3.85 0.47 7.23
N HIS A 24 5.16 0.30 7.44
CA HIS A 24 5.95 1.28 8.16
C HIS A 24 6.32 2.38 7.18
N LEU A 25 5.89 3.59 7.45
CA LEU A 25 6.18 4.71 6.55
C LEU A 25 7.69 4.93 6.43
N ILE A 26 8.41 4.72 7.53
CA ILE A 26 9.85 4.67 7.47
C ILE A 26 10.24 3.23 7.76
N PRO A 27 10.91 2.54 6.84
CA PRO A 27 11.25 1.14 7.08
C PRO A 27 12.05 0.94 8.35
N LYS A 28 11.84 -0.18 9.01
CA LYS A 28 12.51 -0.44 10.29
C LYS A 28 14.02 -0.36 10.17
N LEU A 29 14.56 -0.86 9.08
CA LEU A 29 16.02 -0.84 8.87
C LEU A 29 16.55 0.57 8.66
N LYS A 30 15.68 1.53 8.44
CA LYS A 30 16.05 2.93 8.24
C LYS A 30 15.62 3.78 9.42
N GLY A 31 15.49 3.17 10.59
CA GLY A 31 15.16 3.91 11.79
C GLY A 31 13.68 4.02 12.09
N GLY A 32 12.86 3.27 11.36
CA GLY A 32 11.40 3.38 11.53
C GLY A 32 10.79 2.52 12.62
N LYS A 33 11.62 1.78 13.35
CA LYS A 33 11.09 0.94 14.40
C LYS A 33 10.37 1.80 15.43
N GLY A 34 9.11 1.48 15.72
CA GLY A 34 8.34 2.28 16.65
C GLY A 34 7.75 3.55 16.04
N GLY A 35 8.01 3.80 14.77
CA GLY A 35 7.49 4.99 14.10
C GLY A 35 6.10 4.79 13.51
N PRO A 36 5.64 5.73 12.71
CA PRO A 36 4.28 5.69 12.19
C PRO A 36 4.04 4.54 11.23
N THR A 37 2.87 3.95 11.33
CA THR A 37 2.44 2.90 10.41
C THR A 37 1.08 3.26 9.86
N VAL A 38 0.74 2.65 8.72
CA VAL A 38 -0.61 2.77 8.17
C VAL A 38 -1.06 1.39 7.74
N LEU A 39 -2.35 1.16 7.84
CA LEU A 39 -2.92 -0.11 7.38
C LEU A 39 -3.29 0.05 5.93
N LEU A 40 -2.79 -0.83 5.08
CA LEU A 40 -3.05 -0.80 3.65
C LEU A 40 -3.66 -2.13 3.22
N HIS A 41 -4.37 -2.13 2.08
CA HIS A 41 -4.70 -3.38 1.43
C HIS A 41 -3.39 -4.12 1.13
N GLN A 42 -3.41 -5.43 1.22
CA GLN A 42 -2.20 -6.21 0.92
C GLN A 42 -1.68 -5.92 -0.48
N ILE A 43 -2.59 -5.79 -1.45
CA ILE A 43 -2.18 -5.53 -2.82
C ILE A 43 -1.51 -4.15 -2.95
N CYS A 44 -2.02 -3.16 -2.22
CA CYS A 44 -1.42 -1.82 -2.23
C CYS A 44 -0.04 -1.85 -1.58
N HIS A 45 0.08 -2.55 -0.46
CA HIS A 45 1.35 -2.67 0.25
C HIS A 45 2.39 -3.34 -0.62
N LYS A 46 2.01 -4.41 -1.31
CA LYS A 46 2.92 -5.08 -2.22
C LYS A 46 3.39 -4.17 -3.33
N GLU A 47 2.47 -3.36 -3.85
CA GLU A 47 2.83 -2.47 -4.94
C GLU A 47 3.81 -1.39 -4.49
N VAL A 48 3.65 -0.89 -3.27
CA VAL A 48 4.59 0.09 -2.72
C VAL A 48 5.99 -0.50 -2.71
N HIS A 49 6.13 -1.73 -2.20
CA HIS A 49 7.45 -2.34 -2.09
C HIS A 49 7.98 -2.84 -3.42
N ALA A 50 7.13 -3.05 -4.41
CA ALA A 50 7.57 -3.41 -5.75
C ALA A 50 8.06 -2.18 -6.52
N THR A 51 7.60 -1.01 -6.13
CA THR A 51 7.91 0.23 -6.83
C THR A 51 9.08 0.98 -6.22
N LEU A 52 9.20 0.94 -4.89
CA LEU A 52 10.17 1.77 -4.16
C LEU A 52 11.07 0.93 -3.29
N THR A 53 12.34 1.32 -3.23
CA THR A 53 13.28 0.68 -2.31
C THR A 53 13.06 1.25 -0.90
N GLU A 54 13.63 0.58 0.08
CA GLU A 54 13.53 1.07 1.46
C GLU A 54 14.21 2.42 1.62
N ALA A 55 15.30 2.66 0.92
CA ALA A 55 15.98 3.95 0.98
C ALA A 55 15.09 5.06 0.41
N GLU A 56 14.40 4.77 -0.69
CA GLU A 56 13.50 5.75 -1.29
C GLU A 56 12.32 6.03 -0.36
N LEU A 57 11.79 5.00 0.27
CA LEU A 57 10.68 5.18 1.20
C LEU A 57 11.11 6.07 2.36
N ALA A 58 12.27 5.80 2.94
CA ALA A 58 12.72 6.58 4.09
C ALA A 58 13.04 8.03 3.73
N ARG A 59 13.58 8.24 2.52
CA ARG A 59 14.05 9.57 2.16
C ARG A 59 12.98 10.48 1.60
N SER A 60 12.13 9.96 0.73
CA SER A 60 11.23 10.81 -0.03
C SER A 60 9.77 10.38 -0.03
N PHE A 61 9.49 9.13 0.31
CA PHE A 61 8.13 8.60 0.21
C PHE A 61 7.66 8.03 1.55
N ASN A 62 7.88 8.82 2.60
CA ASN A 62 7.53 8.38 3.95
C ASN A 62 6.21 8.98 4.45
N THR A 63 5.37 9.43 3.53
CA THR A 63 4.01 9.87 3.87
C THR A 63 3.05 9.29 2.86
N VAL A 64 1.78 9.19 3.25
CA VAL A 64 0.74 8.71 2.34
C VAL A 64 0.64 9.63 1.13
N GLU A 65 0.72 10.94 1.36
CA GLU A 65 0.61 11.90 0.27
C GLU A 65 1.72 11.70 -0.76
N ALA A 66 2.93 11.49 -0.29
CA ALA A 66 4.05 11.28 -1.21
C ALA A 66 3.88 9.99 -2.00
N LEU A 67 3.39 8.93 -1.36
CA LEU A 67 3.14 7.66 -2.04
C LEU A 67 2.08 7.83 -3.13
N ARG A 68 0.99 8.53 -2.81
CA ARG A 68 -0.09 8.73 -3.78
C ARG A 68 0.35 9.57 -4.96
N ALA A 69 1.35 10.41 -4.77
CA ALA A 69 1.84 11.30 -5.84
C ALA A 69 2.88 10.64 -6.74
N HIS A 70 3.40 9.48 -6.36
CA HIS A 70 4.37 8.79 -7.19
C HIS A 70 3.71 8.33 -8.48
N PRO A 71 4.27 8.63 -9.65
CA PRO A 71 3.58 8.35 -10.92
C PRO A 71 3.17 6.89 -11.12
N ARG A 72 4.03 5.95 -10.76
CA ARG A 72 3.70 4.54 -10.91
C ARG A 72 2.61 4.12 -9.94
N LEU A 73 2.68 4.62 -8.71
CA LEU A 73 1.66 4.29 -7.72
C LEU A 73 0.34 4.93 -8.08
N GLU A 74 0.37 6.16 -8.59
CA GLU A 74 -0.85 6.82 -9.01
C GLU A 74 -1.57 6.01 -10.08
N LYS A 75 -0.82 5.50 -11.04
CA LYS A 75 -1.39 4.69 -12.10
C LYS A 75 -2.00 3.42 -11.54
N PHE A 76 -1.28 2.74 -10.68
CA PHE A 76 -1.78 1.54 -10.03
C PHE A 76 -3.04 1.83 -9.23
N LEU A 77 -3.03 2.93 -8.47
CA LEU A 77 -4.18 3.26 -7.62
C LEU A 77 -5.41 3.59 -8.44
N THR A 78 -5.23 4.25 -9.58
CA THR A 78 -6.34 4.54 -10.48
C THR A 78 -6.99 3.25 -10.96
N TRP A 79 -6.17 2.26 -11.24
CA TRP A 79 -6.68 0.95 -11.69
C TRP A 79 -7.33 0.19 -10.54
N VAL A 80 -6.67 0.12 -9.39
CA VAL A 80 -7.14 -0.73 -8.30
C VAL A 80 -8.39 -0.18 -7.63
N ARG A 81 -8.59 1.14 -7.68
CA ARG A 81 -9.81 1.73 -7.09
C ARG A 81 -11.08 1.21 -7.72
N LYS A 82 -10.99 0.71 -8.93
CA LYS A 82 -12.15 0.17 -9.63
C LYS A 82 -12.41 -1.29 -9.29
N ARG A 83 -11.59 -1.87 -8.44
CA ARG A 83 -11.74 -3.27 -8.05
C ARG A 83 -12.55 -3.35 -6.76
N PRO A 84 -13.19 -4.49 -6.50
CA PRO A 84 -13.93 -4.65 -5.24
C PRO A 84 -13.00 -4.56 -4.04
N PRO A 85 -13.53 -4.20 -2.87
CA PRO A 85 -12.67 -4.06 -1.68
C PRO A 85 -11.88 -5.31 -1.32
N GLY A 86 -12.39 -6.49 -1.61
CA GLY A 86 -11.70 -7.72 -1.31
C GLY A 86 -10.78 -8.22 -2.42
N PHE A 87 -10.60 -7.41 -3.47
CA PHE A 87 -9.78 -7.83 -4.60
C PHE A 87 -8.33 -8.07 -4.19
N ARG A 88 -7.82 -9.24 -4.54
CA ARG A 88 -6.43 -9.59 -4.27
C ARG A 88 -5.87 -10.15 -5.54
N SER A 89 -4.98 -9.44 -6.13
CA SER A 89 -4.39 -9.90 -7.35
C SER A 89 -3.44 -11.02 -7.09
N LYS A 90 -3.48 -12.00 -7.91
CA LYS A 90 -2.47 -12.94 -7.89
C LYS A 90 -1.42 -12.42 -8.70
N VAL A 91 -1.66 -11.37 -9.20
CA VAL A 91 -0.82 -10.69 -9.92
C VAL A 91 0.30 -11.21 -10.27
N PRO A 92 0.31 -11.15 -11.15
CA PRO A 92 1.38 -11.51 -11.73
C PRO A 92 2.40 -10.63 -11.41
N GLY A 93 2.52 -10.49 -10.97
CA GLY A 93 3.38 -9.80 -10.66
C GLY A 93 4.48 -10.00 -10.74
N LYS A 94 3.87 -10.64 -10.83
CA LYS A 94 4.53 -11.03 -10.62
C LYS A 94 5.10 -11.34 -11.03
N ARG A 95 4.90 -11.57 -11.45
CA ARG A 95 5.39 -12.04 -11.78
C ARG A 95 5.98 -12.03 -12.18
N ARG A 96 5.97 -12.17 -12.40
CA ARG A 96 6.58 -12.40 -12.67
C ARG A 96 6.98 -12.78 -12.93
N GLY A 97 6.88 -13.09 -13.14
CA GLY A 97 7.30 -13.66 -13.42
C GLY A 97 7.23 -13.99 -13.84
N ARG A 98 7.19 -14.41 -14.16
CA ARG A 98 7.27 -14.94 -14.55
C ARG A 98 7.52 -14.99 -14.82
#